data_3f01e2757d65d81ef7b8c2a5c2a29ce2
#
_entry.id   3f01e2757d65d81ef7b8c2a5c2a29ce2
#
_cell.length_a   1.000
_cell.length_b   1.000
_cell.length_c   1.000
_cell.angle_alpha   90.00
_cell.angle_beta   90.00
_cell.angle_gamma   90.00
#
_symmetry.space_group_name_H-M   'P 1'
#
loop_
_entity.id
_entity.type
_entity.pdbx_description
1 polymer ?
#
loop_
_entity_poly.entity_id
_entity_poly.type
_entity_poly.pdbx_seq_one_letter_code
_entity_poly.pdbx_strand_id
1 'polypeptide(L)'
;MVKTLMVVCGTGIATSTVATGKIKDYLDSEGLGDQVKLLQSKISDEVSAIRNGDYDIVVSTTMVPSDIKSQVINGVPLITGIGKENVFSKIQEEIQKN
;
A
#
# COMPACT_ATOMS: atom_id res chain seq x y z
N MET A 1 -14.75 -2.82 10.82
CA MET A 1 -14.62 -1.61 10.02
C MET A 1 -13.69 -1.87 8.83
N VAL A 2 -14.02 -1.28 7.69
CA VAL A 2 -13.19 -1.40 6.50
C VAL A 2 -12.08 -0.37 6.58
N LYS A 3 -10.83 -0.81 6.41
CA LYS A 3 -9.69 0.11 6.35
C LYS A 3 -9.35 0.41 4.89
N THR A 4 -8.84 1.61 4.63
CA THR A 4 -8.41 2.01 3.30
C THR A 4 -6.92 1.75 3.13
N LEU A 5 -6.57 1.09 2.04
CA LEU A 5 -5.17 0.87 1.65
C LEU A 5 -4.93 1.54 0.31
N MET A 6 -4.09 2.56 0.30
CA MET A 6 -3.74 3.29 -0.91
C MET A 6 -2.40 2.80 -1.44
N VAL A 7 -2.39 2.40 -2.70
CA VAL A 7 -1.15 2.03 -3.40
C VAL A 7 -0.79 3.17 -4.34
N VAL A 8 0.40 3.72 -4.17
CA VAL A 8 0.86 4.85 -4.99
C VAL A 8 2.11 4.47 -5.78
N CYS A 9 2.26 5.07 -6.95
CA CYS A 9 3.42 4.89 -7.81
C CYS A 9 3.90 6.25 -8.31
N GLY A 10 5.13 6.27 -8.87
CA GLY A 10 5.74 7.51 -9.33
C GLY A 10 5.12 8.04 -10.61
N THR A 11 5.15 7.26 -11.67
CA THR A 11 4.71 7.72 -12.99
C THR A 11 3.87 6.70 -13.74
N GLY A 12 3.95 5.44 -13.41
CA GLY A 12 3.29 4.39 -14.19
C GLY A 12 2.13 3.74 -13.47
N ILE A 13 0.97 3.73 -14.09
CA ILE A 13 -0.18 3.02 -13.55
C ILE A 13 0.09 1.50 -13.55
N ALA A 14 0.86 1.02 -14.53
CA ALA A 14 1.14 -0.41 -14.66
C ALA A 14 1.84 -0.99 -13.42
N THR A 15 2.81 -0.25 -12.85
CA THR A 15 3.54 -0.71 -11.67
C THR A 15 2.63 -0.81 -10.45
N SER A 16 1.80 0.21 -10.23
CA SER A 16 0.86 0.17 -9.10
C SER A 16 -0.21 -0.89 -9.30
N THR A 17 -0.58 -1.18 -10.55
CA THR A 17 -1.54 -2.25 -10.84
C THR A 17 -0.98 -3.61 -10.44
N VAL A 18 0.31 -3.87 -10.75
CA VAL A 18 0.95 -5.12 -10.35
C VAL A 18 0.99 -5.25 -8.83
N ALA A 19 1.42 -4.20 -8.14
CA ALA A 19 1.49 -4.20 -6.68
C ALA A 19 0.10 -4.41 -6.06
N THR A 20 -0.90 -3.68 -6.57
CA THR A 20 -2.28 -3.79 -6.09
C THR A 20 -2.81 -5.20 -6.26
N GLY A 21 -2.54 -5.83 -7.42
CA GLY A 21 -2.97 -7.21 -7.66
C GLY A 21 -2.35 -8.18 -6.69
N LYS A 22 -1.07 -8.04 -6.38
CA LYS A 22 -0.39 -8.92 -5.43
C LYS A 22 -0.94 -8.75 -4.01
N ILE A 23 -1.23 -7.52 -3.62
CA ILE A 23 -1.83 -7.24 -2.32
C ILE A 23 -3.24 -7.84 -2.25
N LYS A 24 -4.02 -7.68 -3.31
CA LYS A 24 -5.36 -8.25 -3.36
C LYS A 24 -5.33 -9.77 -3.23
N ASP A 25 -4.43 -10.42 -3.96
CA ASP A 25 -4.29 -11.87 -3.88
C ASP A 25 -3.92 -12.32 -2.45
N TYR A 26 -3.00 -11.60 -1.82
CA TYR A 26 -2.61 -11.90 -0.44
C TYR A 26 -3.81 -11.75 0.50
N LEU A 27 -4.53 -10.64 0.41
CA LEU A 27 -5.68 -10.38 1.29
C LEU A 27 -6.77 -11.43 1.09
N ASP A 28 -7.01 -11.84 -0.15
CA ASP A 28 -7.99 -12.88 -0.44
C ASP A 28 -7.56 -14.22 0.15
N SER A 29 -6.27 -14.54 0.07
CA SER A 29 -5.76 -15.80 0.61
C SER A 29 -5.83 -15.86 2.13
N GLU A 30 -5.78 -14.70 2.80
CA GLU A 30 -5.84 -14.60 4.26
C GLU A 30 -7.26 -14.32 4.78
N GLY A 31 -8.24 -14.23 3.87
CA GLY A 31 -9.61 -13.93 4.27
C GLY A 31 -9.83 -12.48 4.71
N LEU A 32 -8.95 -11.57 4.29
CA LEU A 32 -8.99 -10.16 4.70
C LEU A 32 -9.58 -9.24 3.64
N GLY A 33 -9.94 -9.76 2.48
CA GLY A 33 -10.41 -8.95 1.36
C GLY A 33 -11.60 -8.06 1.68
N ASP A 34 -12.47 -8.51 2.57
CA ASP A 34 -13.66 -7.75 2.97
C ASP A 34 -13.35 -6.67 4.01
N GLN A 35 -12.14 -6.70 4.59
CA GLN A 35 -11.75 -5.78 5.65
C GLN A 35 -10.94 -4.60 5.14
N VAL A 36 -10.57 -4.61 3.87
CA VAL A 36 -9.69 -3.60 3.29
C VAL A 36 -10.24 -3.13 1.94
N LYS A 37 -10.35 -1.81 1.78
CA LYS A 37 -10.68 -1.20 0.51
C LYS A 37 -9.39 -0.78 -0.18
N LEU A 38 -9.10 -1.39 -1.33
CA LEU A 38 -7.89 -1.09 -2.10
C LEU A 38 -8.12 0.10 -3.03
N LEU A 39 -7.20 1.04 -2.98
CA LEU A 39 -7.20 2.23 -3.83
C LEU A 39 -5.84 2.32 -4.54
N GLN A 40 -5.81 3.02 -5.65
CA GLN A 40 -4.62 3.12 -6.49
C GLN A 40 -4.55 4.53 -7.08
N SER A 41 -3.37 5.17 -6.99
CA SER A 41 -3.20 6.52 -7.49
C SER A 41 -1.72 6.83 -7.72
N LYS A 42 -1.44 8.07 -8.19
CA LYS A 42 -0.07 8.57 -8.34
C LYS A 42 0.35 9.27 -7.05
N ILE A 43 1.64 9.12 -6.70
CA ILE A 43 2.18 9.74 -5.48
C ILE A 43 1.99 11.27 -5.51
N SER A 44 2.18 11.89 -6.67
CA SER A 44 2.07 13.34 -6.78
C SER A 44 0.68 13.86 -6.42
N ASP A 45 -0.35 13.05 -6.62
CA ASP A 45 -1.73 13.44 -6.33
C ASP A 45 -2.11 13.16 -4.87
N GLU A 46 -1.34 12.32 -4.17
CA GLU A 46 -1.74 11.81 -2.87
C GLU A 46 -0.86 12.27 -1.69
N VAL A 47 0.19 13.04 -1.96
CA VAL A 47 1.11 13.45 -0.90
C VAL A 47 0.38 14.16 0.25
N SER A 48 -0.49 15.10 -0.08
CA SER A 48 -1.23 15.86 0.94
C SER A 48 -2.18 14.96 1.73
N ALA A 49 -2.88 14.06 1.06
CA ALA A 49 -3.80 13.13 1.71
C ALA A 49 -3.05 12.17 2.63
N ILE A 50 -1.89 11.69 2.20
CA ILE A 50 -1.06 10.81 3.03
C ILE A 50 -0.57 11.56 4.27
N ARG A 51 -0.09 12.78 4.06
CA ARG A 51 0.39 13.63 5.18
C ARG A 51 -0.71 13.87 6.20
N ASN A 52 -1.93 14.05 5.74
CA ASN A 52 -3.08 14.29 6.60
C ASN A 52 -3.61 13.03 7.28
N GLY A 53 -3.13 11.84 6.87
CA GLY A 53 -3.60 10.59 7.45
C GLY A 53 -4.95 10.15 6.94
N ASP A 54 -5.28 10.51 5.70
CA ASP A 54 -6.59 10.18 5.11
C ASP A 54 -6.75 8.69 4.80
N TYR A 55 -5.64 7.97 4.74
CA TYR A 55 -5.64 6.53 4.47
C TYR A 55 -5.09 5.77 5.67
N ASP A 56 -5.66 4.60 5.94
CA ASP A 56 -5.21 3.76 7.05
C ASP A 56 -3.86 3.11 6.75
N ILE A 57 -3.66 2.70 5.50
CA ILE A 57 -2.44 2.03 5.07
C ILE A 57 -2.03 2.63 3.72
N VAL A 58 -0.75 2.94 3.58
CA VAL A 58 -0.21 3.44 2.31
C VAL A 58 0.99 2.60 1.91
N VAL A 59 0.99 2.12 0.68
CA VAL A 59 2.10 1.34 0.10
C VAL A 59 2.59 2.08 -1.13
N SER A 60 3.89 2.33 -1.23
CA SER A 60 4.47 3.01 -2.37
C SER A 60 5.49 2.13 -3.08
N THR A 61 5.43 2.10 -4.40
CA THR A 61 6.41 1.41 -5.23
C THR A 61 7.49 2.36 -5.74
N THR A 62 7.49 3.60 -5.24
CA THR A 62 8.47 4.62 -5.62
C THR A 62 8.94 5.35 -4.37
N MET A 63 9.95 6.21 -4.53
CA MET A 63 10.42 7.05 -3.43
C MET A 63 9.36 8.08 -3.08
N VAL A 64 9.23 8.36 -1.79
CA VAL A 64 8.26 9.35 -1.28
C VAL A 64 9.02 10.46 -0.57
N PRO A 65 8.39 11.64 -0.39
CA PRO A 65 9.00 12.71 0.40
C PRO A 65 9.33 12.23 1.82
N SER A 66 10.44 12.72 2.35
CA SER A 66 10.93 12.27 3.66
C SER A 66 9.97 12.54 4.80
N ASP A 67 9.13 13.57 4.67
CA ASP A 67 8.17 13.94 5.72
C ASP A 67 7.00 12.94 5.85
N ILE A 68 6.75 12.14 4.82
CA ILE A 68 5.70 11.12 4.89
C ILE A 68 6.25 9.70 4.89
N LYS A 69 7.58 9.55 4.82
CA LYS A 69 8.21 8.23 4.68
C LYS A 69 7.85 7.27 5.80
N SER A 70 7.70 7.78 7.02
CA SER A 70 7.34 6.93 8.16
C SER A 70 5.89 6.43 8.10
N GLN A 71 5.06 7.05 7.26
CA GLN A 71 3.65 6.69 7.10
C GLN A 71 3.42 5.76 5.91
N VAL A 72 4.48 5.40 5.19
CA VAL A 72 4.37 4.66 3.92
C VAL A 72 5.18 3.37 4.02
N ILE A 73 4.56 2.28 3.56
CA ILE A 73 5.23 0.98 3.45
C ILE A 73 5.91 0.90 2.09
N ASN A 74 7.16 0.46 2.07
CA ASN A 74 7.89 0.27 0.81
C ASN A 74 7.33 -0.96 0.09
N GLY A 75 6.72 -0.74 -1.07
CA GLY A 75 6.09 -1.79 -1.86
C GLY A 75 6.97 -2.35 -2.98
N VAL A 76 8.20 -1.88 -3.11
CA VAL A 76 9.11 -2.37 -4.16
C VAL A 76 9.28 -3.89 -4.14
N PRO A 77 9.37 -4.56 -2.98
CA PRO A 77 9.46 -6.02 -2.95
C PRO A 77 8.28 -6.74 -3.64
N LEU A 78 7.13 -6.10 -3.72
CA LEU A 78 5.99 -6.68 -4.44
C LEU A 78 6.25 -6.77 -5.94
N ILE A 79 7.05 -5.86 -6.46
CA ILE A 79 7.38 -5.83 -7.89
C ILE A 79 8.54 -6.80 -8.19
N THR A 80 9.57 -6.81 -7.35
CA THR A 80 10.75 -7.65 -7.55
C THR A 80 10.51 -9.09 -7.13
N GLY A 81 9.57 -9.32 -6.22
CA GLY A 81 9.32 -10.64 -5.65
C GLY A 81 10.27 -11.01 -4.51
N ILE A 82 11.26 -10.19 -4.22
CA ILE A 82 12.25 -10.43 -3.17
C ILE A 82 11.82 -9.70 -1.91
N GLY A 83 11.57 -10.42 -0.83
CA GLY A 83 11.18 -9.82 0.44
C GLY A 83 9.72 -9.41 0.52
N LYS A 84 8.87 -9.93 -0.35
CA LYS A 84 7.44 -9.58 -0.37
C LYS A 84 6.73 -9.94 0.92
N GLU A 85 7.21 -10.96 1.62
CA GLU A 85 6.63 -11.39 2.89
C GLU A 85 6.73 -10.29 3.95
N ASN A 86 7.81 -9.51 3.93
CA ASN A 86 7.97 -8.39 4.85
C ASN A 86 6.92 -7.32 4.61
N VAL A 87 6.59 -7.07 3.35
CA VAL A 87 5.56 -6.09 2.99
C VAL A 87 4.20 -6.58 3.47
N PHE A 88 3.90 -7.84 3.22
CA PHE A 88 2.62 -8.43 3.64
C PHE A 88 2.48 -8.43 5.16
N SER A 89 3.56 -8.73 5.88
CA SER A 89 3.54 -8.68 7.35
C SER A 89 3.21 -7.29 7.86
N LYS A 90 3.80 -6.26 7.27
CA LYS A 90 3.51 -4.88 7.66
C LYS A 90 2.08 -4.49 7.36
N ILE A 91 1.55 -4.90 6.21
CA ILE A 91 0.17 -4.65 5.85
C ILE A 91 -0.77 -5.31 6.86
N GLN A 92 -0.49 -6.56 7.20
CA GLN A 92 -1.31 -7.31 8.16
C GLN A 92 -1.28 -6.66 9.53
N GLU A 93 -0.12 -6.20 9.98
CA GLU A 93 -0.01 -5.49 11.25
C GLU A 93 -0.90 -4.25 11.26
N GLU A 94 -0.92 -3.48 10.18
CA GLU A 94 -1.73 -2.27 10.10
C GLU A 94 -3.22 -2.59 10.05
N ILE A 95 -3.61 -3.68 9.39
CA ILE A 95 -5.01 -4.10 9.35
C ILE A 95 -5.48 -4.49 10.75
N GLN A 96 -4.62 -5.13 11.54
CA GLN A 96 -4.97 -5.61 12.87
C GLN A 96 -4.88 -4.53 13.95
N LYS A 97 -4.29 -3.39 13.64
CA LYS A 97 -4.28 -2.27 14.58
C LYS A 97 -5.67 -1.68 14.73
N ASN A 98 -5.95 -1.24 15.91
CA ASN A 98 -7.23 -0.57 16.19
C ASN A 98 -7.17 0.91 15.83
#